data_8efc41c0b4436e7d5c1569702902189b
#
_entry.id   8efc41c0b4436e7d5c1569702902189b
#
_cell.length_a   1.000
_cell.length_b   1.000
_cell.length_c   1.000
_cell.angle_alpha   90.00
_cell.angle_beta   90.00
_cell.angle_gamma   90.00
#
_symmetry.space_group_name_H-M   'P 1'
#
loop_
_entity.id
_entity.type
_entity.pdbx_description
1 polymer ?
#
loop_
_entity_poly.entity_id
_entity_poly.type
_entity_poly.pdbx_seq_one_letter_code
_entity_poly.pdbx_strand_id
1 'polypeptide(L)'
;MTTTVKEIRSTFLNYFAKNGHKVVPSSSLVPDNDPTLMFTNSGMVQFKNILAGNETRDYTRATTSQKSVRAGGKHNDLDNVGYTVRHHTFFEMLGNFSFGDYFKDDAIRFAWEVVNKEFGIPKDKLAVTYYHTDEEAREIWKKVSGLPEDRIIPIATKDNFWQMGDTGPCGPCSEIFYDHGPEVWGGLPGTPEEDGDRWIEIWNLVFDQYEDLPDGSRIPLKRPSIDTGMGLERIAAILQGVHSNYDIDIFRNLIKAIADMANSDPNGPLKASHNVIADHLRSTSFLIADGVLPSNEGRGYVLRRIMRRAMRHAYMLGVKEPMMYKLLPALQKEMGEAYPELYSAETLITETIRSEEERFLKTLDKGLRLLDDEAYLQVDQVGN
;
A
#
# COMPACT_ATOMS: atom_id res chain seq x y z
N MET A 1 14.70 -3.76 21.33
CA MET A 1 15.22 -3.04 20.14
C MET A 1 14.05 -2.80 19.21
N THR A 2 13.92 -1.61 18.67
CA THR A 2 12.83 -1.29 17.74
C THR A 2 13.11 -1.94 16.39
N THR A 3 12.21 -2.78 15.88
CA THR A 3 12.37 -3.50 14.62
C THR A 3 12.23 -2.56 13.42
N THR A 4 13.24 -2.51 12.55
CA THR A 4 13.20 -1.66 11.35
C THR A 4 12.31 -2.28 10.25
N VAL A 5 11.84 -1.45 9.31
CA VAL A 5 11.13 -1.95 8.12
C VAL A 5 11.96 -2.98 7.36
N LYS A 6 13.27 -2.75 7.23
CA LYS A 6 14.20 -3.70 6.61
C LYS A 6 14.19 -5.07 7.31
N GLU A 7 14.25 -5.09 8.64
CA GLU A 7 14.21 -6.33 9.44
C GLU A 7 12.86 -7.04 9.33
N ILE A 8 11.75 -6.30 9.32
CA ILE A 8 10.40 -6.85 9.16
C ILE A 8 10.26 -7.54 7.80
N ARG A 9 10.68 -6.85 6.73
CA ARG A 9 10.68 -7.43 5.37
C ARG A 9 11.49 -8.72 5.32
N SER A 10 12.69 -8.69 5.85
CA SER A 10 13.58 -9.87 5.89
C SER A 10 13.01 -11.00 6.72
N THR A 11 12.44 -10.72 7.88
CA THR A 11 11.82 -11.74 8.75
C THR A 11 10.69 -12.47 8.02
N PHE A 12 9.81 -11.72 7.36
CA PHE A 12 8.71 -12.30 6.58
C PHE A 12 9.22 -13.20 5.45
N LEU A 13 10.08 -12.67 4.60
CA LEU A 13 10.60 -13.41 3.45
C LEU A 13 11.41 -14.64 3.87
N ASN A 14 12.22 -14.52 4.91
CA ASN A 14 13.02 -15.63 5.42
C ASN A 14 12.17 -16.74 6.04
N TYR A 15 11.11 -16.37 6.75
CA TYR A 15 10.16 -17.35 7.31
C TYR A 15 9.56 -18.21 6.19
N PHE A 16 9.07 -17.59 5.14
CA PHE A 16 8.47 -18.33 4.03
C PHE A 16 9.51 -19.08 3.18
N ALA A 17 10.71 -18.54 3.03
CA ALA A 17 11.82 -19.27 2.39
C ALA A 17 12.15 -20.56 3.12
N LYS A 18 12.19 -20.55 4.45
CA LYS A 18 12.38 -21.74 5.28
C LYS A 18 11.24 -22.76 5.17
N ASN A 19 10.05 -22.30 4.75
CA ASN A 19 8.89 -23.14 4.53
C ASN A 19 8.66 -23.47 3.04
N GLY A 20 9.73 -23.49 2.26
CA GLY A 20 9.75 -23.98 0.89
C GLY A 20 9.24 -23.00 -0.16
N HIS A 21 9.11 -21.72 0.17
CA HIS A 21 8.67 -20.68 -0.77
C HIS A 21 9.87 -20.09 -1.51
N LYS A 22 9.73 -19.95 -2.82
CA LYS A 22 10.68 -19.19 -3.64
C LYS A 22 10.53 -17.70 -3.32
N VAL A 23 11.62 -17.04 -2.94
CA VAL A 23 11.62 -15.58 -2.83
C VAL A 23 11.69 -15.00 -4.24
N VAL A 24 10.61 -14.37 -4.65
CA VAL A 24 10.48 -13.79 -5.99
C VAL A 24 10.59 -12.27 -5.88
N PRO A 25 11.41 -11.62 -6.74
CA PRO A 25 11.50 -10.16 -6.73
C PRO A 25 10.17 -9.48 -7.00
N SER A 26 10.01 -8.25 -6.50
CA SER A 26 8.89 -7.38 -6.88
C SER A 26 8.82 -7.22 -8.39
N SER A 27 7.63 -7.34 -8.95
CA SER A 27 7.39 -6.98 -10.35
C SER A 27 7.30 -5.47 -10.51
N SER A 28 7.34 -5.01 -11.77
CA SER A 28 7.15 -3.61 -12.13
C SER A 28 5.79 -3.09 -11.66
N LEU A 29 5.71 -1.80 -11.35
CA LEU A 29 4.45 -1.10 -11.10
C LEU A 29 3.57 -1.00 -12.34
N VAL A 30 4.13 -1.17 -13.54
CA VAL A 30 3.38 -1.28 -14.78
C VAL A 30 3.16 -2.75 -15.09
N PRO A 31 1.91 -3.27 -14.95
CA PRO A 31 1.64 -4.68 -15.18
C PRO A 31 1.74 -5.04 -16.66
N ASP A 32 2.54 -6.08 -16.96
CA ASP A 32 2.78 -6.53 -18.34
C ASP A 32 1.60 -7.33 -18.91
N ASN A 33 0.82 -7.97 -18.06
CA ASN A 33 -0.13 -9.02 -18.44
C ASN A 33 -1.60 -8.62 -18.29
N ASP A 34 -1.89 -7.40 -17.88
CA ASP A 34 -3.25 -6.96 -17.61
C ASP A 34 -3.50 -5.52 -18.09
N PRO A 35 -4.06 -5.37 -19.32
CA PRO A 35 -4.38 -4.05 -19.85
C PRO A 35 -5.51 -3.34 -19.09
N THR A 36 -6.23 -4.05 -18.22
CA THR A 36 -7.32 -3.48 -17.41
C THR A 36 -6.82 -2.80 -16.16
N LEU A 37 -5.60 -3.11 -15.71
CA LEU A 37 -4.96 -2.50 -14.55
C LEU A 37 -4.04 -1.36 -14.97
N MET A 38 -4.22 -0.22 -14.33
CA MET A 38 -3.33 0.92 -14.53
C MET A 38 -1.96 0.66 -13.90
N PHE A 39 -1.96 0.19 -12.64
CA PHE A 39 -0.75 -0.13 -11.89
C PHE A 39 -0.87 -1.47 -11.18
N THR A 40 0.27 -2.08 -10.89
CA THR A 40 0.34 -3.19 -9.94
C THR A 40 -0.12 -2.67 -8.57
N ASN A 41 -1.22 -3.24 -8.07
CA ASN A 41 -1.91 -2.79 -6.85
C ASN A 41 -1.92 -3.83 -5.72
N SER A 42 -1.33 -5.00 -5.97
CA SER A 42 -1.23 -6.09 -4.99
C SER A 42 -0.16 -7.11 -5.40
N GLY A 43 0.23 -7.96 -4.48
CA GLY A 43 1.25 -8.98 -4.72
C GLY A 43 0.87 -10.07 -5.71
N MET A 44 -0.42 -10.31 -5.88
CA MET A 44 -0.90 -11.37 -6.76
C MET A 44 -0.83 -11.03 -8.26
N VAL A 45 -0.69 -9.76 -8.62
CA VAL A 45 -0.79 -9.33 -10.03
C VAL A 45 0.22 -10.05 -10.92
N GLN A 46 1.47 -10.19 -10.50
CA GLN A 46 2.47 -10.92 -11.27
C GLN A 46 2.22 -12.42 -11.37
N PHE A 47 1.37 -12.98 -10.50
CA PHE A 47 1.03 -14.40 -10.46
C PHE A 47 -0.36 -14.72 -11.01
N LYS A 48 -1.05 -13.74 -11.56
CA LYS A 48 -2.44 -13.91 -12.06
C LYS A 48 -2.60 -15.11 -12.98
N ASN A 49 -1.72 -15.25 -13.96
CA ASN A 49 -1.80 -16.34 -14.94
C ASN A 49 -1.48 -17.72 -14.33
N ILE A 50 -0.59 -17.75 -13.33
CA ILE A 50 -0.26 -18.97 -12.58
C ILE A 50 -1.45 -19.40 -11.72
N LEU A 51 -2.07 -18.44 -11.01
CA LEU A 51 -3.24 -18.68 -10.17
C LEU A 51 -4.43 -19.17 -10.99
N ALA A 52 -4.61 -18.64 -12.19
CA ALA A 52 -5.65 -19.08 -13.14
C ALA A 52 -5.32 -20.44 -13.81
N GLY A 53 -4.11 -20.96 -13.65
CA GLY A 53 -3.69 -22.22 -14.27
C GLY A 53 -3.28 -22.10 -15.74
N ASN A 54 -3.09 -20.88 -16.25
CA ASN A 54 -2.71 -20.60 -17.64
C ASN A 54 -1.19 -20.56 -17.86
N GLU A 55 -0.42 -20.53 -16.78
CA GLU A 55 1.05 -20.53 -16.79
C GLU A 55 1.58 -21.44 -15.69
N THR A 56 2.74 -22.01 -15.89
CA THR A 56 3.45 -22.84 -14.91
C THR A 56 4.83 -22.27 -14.64
N ARG A 57 5.31 -22.44 -13.42
CA ARG A 57 6.66 -22.10 -12.98
C ARG A 57 7.34 -23.34 -12.41
N ASP A 58 8.65 -23.26 -12.21
CA ASP A 58 9.45 -24.31 -11.57
C ASP A 58 9.29 -24.36 -10.05
N TYR A 59 8.35 -23.58 -9.50
CA TYR A 59 8.01 -23.55 -8.07
C TYR A 59 6.49 -23.54 -7.88
N THR A 60 6.02 -24.08 -6.77
CA THR A 60 4.60 -24.11 -6.39
C THR A 60 4.30 -23.21 -5.21
N ARG A 61 5.33 -22.64 -4.58
CA ARG A 61 5.22 -21.71 -3.47
C ARG A 61 6.10 -20.49 -3.72
N ALA A 62 5.58 -19.30 -3.51
CA ALA A 62 6.32 -18.05 -3.66
C ALA A 62 6.07 -17.11 -2.49
N THR A 63 7.02 -16.23 -2.24
CA THR A 63 6.87 -15.10 -1.30
C THR A 63 7.52 -13.86 -1.89
N THR A 64 6.88 -12.72 -1.67
CA THR A 64 7.33 -11.43 -2.22
C THR A 64 7.16 -10.29 -1.24
N SER A 65 7.96 -9.24 -1.42
CA SER A 65 7.61 -7.89 -1.01
C SER A 65 7.36 -7.08 -2.27
N GLN A 66 6.08 -6.82 -2.59
CA GLN A 66 5.66 -6.24 -3.86
C GLN A 66 5.43 -4.74 -3.74
N LYS A 67 6.11 -3.97 -4.58
CA LYS A 67 5.76 -2.56 -4.82
C LYS A 67 4.35 -2.48 -5.37
N SER A 68 3.55 -1.59 -4.78
CA SER A 68 2.14 -1.43 -5.18
C SER A 68 1.74 0.03 -5.19
N VAL A 69 0.88 0.42 -6.13
CA VAL A 69 0.33 1.77 -6.25
C VAL A 69 -1.19 1.70 -6.32
N ARG A 70 -1.85 2.47 -5.46
CA ARG A 70 -3.30 2.66 -5.45
C ARG A 70 -3.63 4.14 -5.60
N ALA A 71 -3.52 4.63 -6.83
CA ALA A 71 -3.84 6.00 -7.23
C ALA A 71 -4.42 5.95 -8.64
N GLY A 72 -5.67 6.36 -8.77
CA GLY A 72 -6.41 6.24 -10.02
C GLY A 72 -7.00 4.83 -10.26
N GLY A 73 -8.02 4.74 -11.09
CA GLY A 73 -8.72 3.50 -11.39
C GLY A 73 -9.65 3.03 -10.25
N LYS A 74 -9.85 1.72 -10.17
CA LYS A 74 -10.79 1.07 -9.23
C LYS A 74 -10.34 1.19 -7.75
N HIS A 75 -9.04 1.16 -7.50
CA HIS A 75 -8.45 1.34 -6.18
C HIS A 75 -7.70 2.68 -6.15
N ASN A 76 -8.32 3.70 -5.57
CA ASN A 76 -7.79 5.06 -5.52
C ASN A 76 -7.84 5.60 -4.10
N ASP A 77 -6.67 5.70 -3.46
CA ASP A 77 -6.52 6.22 -2.10
C ASP A 77 -6.02 7.67 -2.07
N LEU A 78 -5.83 8.30 -3.24
CA LEU A 78 -5.12 9.58 -3.36
C LEU A 78 -5.65 10.68 -2.43
N ASP A 79 -6.98 10.83 -2.35
CA ASP A 79 -7.60 11.90 -1.56
C ASP A 79 -7.46 11.70 -0.04
N ASN A 80 -7.27 10.47 0.41
CA ASN A 80 -7.10 10.12 1.82
C ASN A 80 -5.64 10.26 2.29
N VAL A 81 -4.70 10.23 1.36
CA VAL A 81 -3.27 10.25 1.68
C VAL A 81 -2.86 11.57 2.35
N GLY A 82 -2.16 11.45 3.47
CA GLY A 82 -1.71 12.56 4.29
C GLY A 82 -2.67 12.94 5.42
N TYR A 83 -3.94 12.59 5.30
CA TYR A 83 -5.00 12.93 6.26
C TYR A 83 -5.47 11.74 7.10
N THR A 84 -5.13 10.53 6.70
CA THR A 84 -5.39 9.30 7.46
C THR A 84 -4.07 8.69 7.91
N VAL A 85 -4.13 7.81 8.89
CA VAL A 85 -2.92 7.18 9.47
C VAL A 85 -2.36 6.02 8.66
N ARG A 86 -3.13 5.50 7.69
CA ARG A 86 -2.85 4.19 7.04
C ARG A 86 -2.92 4.15 5.52
N HIS A 87 -3.36 5.21 4.85
CA HIS A 87 -3.48 5.21 3.38
C HIS A 87 -2.25 5.79 2.71
N HIS A 88 -1.81 5.13 1.65
CA HIS A 88 -0.65 5.51 0.84
C HIS A 88 -0.97 5.37 -0.65
N THR A 89 -0.34 6.20 -1.48
CA THR A 89 -0.35 5.97 -2.93
C THR A 89 0.58 4.83 -3.32
N PHE A 90 1.72 4.75 -2.67
CA PHE A 90 2.69 3.66 -2.80
C PHE A 90 2.84 2.94 -1.46
N PHE A 91 2.85 1.62 -1.50
CA PHE A 91 3.13 0.77 -0.33
C PHE A 91 3.79 -0.53 -0.77
N GLU A 92 4.40 -1.22 0.18
CA GLU A 92 4.91 -2.57 -0.03
C GLU A 92 3.91 -3.58 0.52
N MET A 93 3.58 -4.58 -0.29
CA MET A 93 2.73 -5.69 0.12
C MET A 93 3.57 -6.95 0.28
N LEU A 94 3.68 -7.44 1.50
CA LEU A 94 4.25 -8.74 1.80
C LEU A 94 3.22 -9.82 1.50
N GLY A 95 3.63 -10.89 0.85
CA GLY A 95 2.71 -11.97 0.50
C GLY A 95 3.37 -13.33 0.41
N ASN A 96 2.58 -14.36 0.65
CA ASN A 96 2.90 -15.74 0.35
C ASN A 96 1.82 -16.33 -0.54
N PHE A 97 2.25 -17.21 -1.44
CA PHE A 97 1.44 -17.76 -2.50
C PHE A 97 1.61 -19.27 -2.58
N SER A 98 0.51 -19.98 -2.81
CA SER A 98 0.50 -21.41 -3.09
C SER A 98 -0.26 -21.65 -4.40
N PHE A 99 0.41 -22.23 -5.36
CA PHE A 99 -0.14 -22.52 -6.68
C PHE A 99 -0.58 -24.00 -6.74
N GLY A 100 -1.70 -24.28 -6.06
CA GLY A 100 -2.23 -25.64 -5.96
C GLY A 100 -1.41 -26.60 -5.10
N ASP A 101 -0.56 -26.08 -4.23
CA ASP A 101 0.26 -26.89 -3.31
C ASP A 101 -0.44 -27.05 -1.96
N TYR A 102 -0.44 -26.03 -1.10
CA TYR A 102 -1.22 -26.01 0.14
C TYR A 102 -2.44 -25.10 0.00
N PHE A 103 -3.38 -25.27 0.93
CA PHE A 103 -4.59 -24.48 0.94
C PHE A 103 -4.87 -23.88 2.32
N LYS A 104 -6.13 -23.80 2.78
CA LYS A 104 -6.53 -23.03 3.96
C LYS A 104 -5.80 -23.41 5.24
N ASP A 105 -5.61 -24.71 5.49
CA ASP A 105 -5.02 -25.21 6.74
C ASP A 105 -3.59 -24.69 6.93
N ASP A 106 -2.71 -24.91 5.96
CA ASP A 106 -1.34 -24.44 6.01
C ASP A 106 -1.25 -22.91 5.89
N ALA A 107 -2.08 -22.30 5.06
CA ALA A 107 -2.10 -20.82 4.91
C ALA A 107 -2.41 -20.14 6.25
N ILE A 108 -3.43 -20.58 6.96
CA ILE A 108 -3.82 -20.03 8.25
C ILE A 108 -2.75 -20.31 9.31
N ARG A 109 -2.18 -21.51 9.32
CA ARG A 109 -1.12 -21.87 10.25
C ARG A 109 0.14 -21.02 10.04
N PHE A 110 0.58 -20.83 8.80
CA PHE A 110 1.70 -19.95 8.48
C PHE A 110 1.43 -18.51 8.93
N ALA A 111 0.25 -17.99 8.61
CA ALA A 111 -0.11 -16.63 8.97
C ALA A 111 -0.10 -16.41 10.47
N TRP A 112 -0.67 -17.33 11.23
CA TRP A 112 -0.69 -17.24 12.70
C TRP A 112 0.72 -17.32 13.29
N GLU A 113 1.57 -18.23 12.80
CA GLU A 113 2.96 -18.34 13.24
C GLU A 113 3.76 -17.06 12.96
N VAL A 114 3.59 -16.45 11.79
CA VAL A 114 4.27 -15.19 11.46
C VAL A 114 3.85 -14.08 12.42
N VAL A 115 2.56 -13.88 12.61
CA VAL A 115 2.03 -12.76 13.39
C VAL A 115 2.28 -12.94 14.89
N ASN A 116 1.94 -14.10 15.42
CA ASN A 116 2.01 -14.36 16.86
C ASN A 116 3.40 -14.75 17.35
N LYS A 117 4.14 -15.58 16.57
CA LYS A 117 5.44 -16.10 16.98
C LYS A 117 6.61 -15.28 16.41
N GLU A 118 6.69 -15.13 15.09
CA GLU A 118 7.83 -14.44 14.48
C GLU A 118 7.84 -12.93 14.80
N PHE A 119 6.69 -12.29 14.70
CA PHE A 119 6.53 -10.89 15.07
C PHE A 119 6.22 -10.65 16.54
N GLY A 120 5.85 -11.69 17.28
CA GLY A 120 5.62 -11.62 18.70
C GLY A 120 4.40 -10.79 19.13
N ILE A 121 3.41 -10.66 18.25
CA ILE A 121 2.19 -9.90 18.59
C ILE A 121 1.32 -10.74 19.53
N PRO A 122 0.96 -10.21 20.72
CA PRO A 122 0.15 -10.95 21.68
C PRO A 122 -1.22 -11.32 21.12
N LYS A 123 -1.66 -12.51 21.41
CA LYS A 123 -2.96 -13.05 21.00
C LYS A 123 -4.15 -12.18 21.41
N ASP A 124 -4.11 -11.56 22.58
CA ASP A 124 -5.15 -10.67 23.10
C ASP A 124 -5.30 -9.36 22.30
N LYS A 125 -4.33 -9.04 21.45
CA LYS A 125 -4.38 -7.89 20.51
C LYS A 125 -4.91 -8.27 19.13
N LEU A 126 -5.28 -9.52 18.90
CA LEU A 126 -5.62 -10.02 17.57
C LEU A 126 -7.08 -10.47 17.51
N ALA A 127 -7.67 -10.26 16.33
CA ALA A 127 -8.94 -10.82 15.91
C ALA A 127 -8.82 -11.27 14.45
N VAL A 128 -9.64 -12.23 14.05
CA VAL A 128 -9.67 -12.72 12.68
C VAL A 128 -11.09 -12.71 12.15
N THR A 129 -11.22 -12.55 10.83
CA THR A 129 -12.48 -12.65 10.13
C THR A 129 -12.50 -13.88 9.22
N TYR A 130 -13.67 -14.29 8.83
CA TYR A 130 -13.88 -15.29 7.78
C TYR A 130 -15.16 -14.96 7.00
N TYR A 131 -15.21 -15.35 5.74
CA TYR A 131 -16.42 -15.20 4.96
C TYR A 131 -17.53 -16.07 5.57
N HIS A 132 -18.70 -15.52 5.81
CA HIS A 132 -19.76 -16.11 6.65
C HIS A 132 -20.16 -17.54 6.27
N THR A 133 -19.97 -17.96 5.04
CA THR A 133 -20.24 -19.33 4.57
C THR A 133 -19.01 -20.25 4.62
N ASP A 134 -17.82 -19.71 4.96
CA ASP A 134 -16.58 -20.50 4.98
C ASP A 134 -16.34 -21.12 6.36
N GLU A 135 -17.13 -22.14 6.70
CA GLU A 135 -17.02 -22.87 7.97
C GLU A 135 -15.68 -23.58 8.11
N GLU A 136 -15.06 -24.01 7.02
CA GLU A 136 -13.73 -24.64 7.05
C GLU A 136 -12.69 -23.67 7.62
N ALA A 137 -12.64 -22.42 7.12
CA ALA A 137 -11.74 -21.39 7.65
C ALA A 137 -12.01 -21.10 9.13
N ARG A 138 -13.28 -21.01 9.52
CA ARG A 138 -13.67 -20.80 10.92
C ARG A 138 -13.09 -21.90 11.84
N GLU A 139 -13.28 -23.15 11.49
CA GLU A 139 -12.80 -24.29 12.30
C GLU A 139 -11.27 -24.34 12.37
N ILE A 140 -10.58 -24.04 11.26
CA ILE A 140 -9.11 -23.96 11.24
C ILE A 140 -8.62 -22.84 12.16
N TRP A 141 -9.23 -21.65 12.10
CA TRP A 141 -8.86 -20.54 13.00
C TRP A 141 -9.04 -20.91 14.47
N LYS A 142 -10.14 -21.55 14.84
CA LYS A 142 -10.37 -22.02 16.21
C LYS A 142 -9.24 -22.93 16.69
N LYS A 143 -8.89 -23.89 15.87
CA LYS A 143 -7.86 -24.89 16.16
C LYS A 143 -6.45 -24.28 16.26
N VAL A 144 -6.09 -23.43 15.29
CA VAL A 144 -4.73 -22.89 15.14
C VAL A 144 -4.48 -21.74 16.11
N SER A 145 -5.40 -20.78 16.19
CA SER A 145 -5.20 -19.57 16.99
C SER A 145 -5.56 -19.74 18.46
N GLY A 146 -6.56 -20.59 18.75
CA GLY A 146 -7.16 -20.66 20.07
C GLY A 146 -7.81 -19.36 20.53
N LEU A 147 -8.16 -18.46 19.59
CA LEU A 147 -8.90 -17.24 19.91
C LEU A 147 -10.32 -17.58 20.41
N PRO A 148 -10.88 -16.76 21.31
CA PRO A 148 -12.29 -16.91 21.70
C PRO A 148 -13.21 -16.64 20.52
N GLU A 149 -14.43 -17.15 20.56
CA GLU A 149 -15.38 -17.07 19.44
C GLU A 149 -15.75 -15.63 19.04
N ASP A 150 -15.77 -14.71 20.00
CA ASP A 150 -16.03 -13.29 19.73
C ASP A 150 -14.88 -12.58 18.99
N ARG A 151 -13.75 -13.24 18.80
CA ARG A 151 -12.59 -12.77 18.03
C ARG A 151 -12.40 -13.53 16.72
N ILE A 152 -13.29 -14.45 16.36
CA ILE A 152 -13.37 -15.15 15.07
C ILE A 152 -14.70 -14.75 14.44
N ILE A 153 -14.67 -13.74 13.58
CA ILE A 153 -15.84 -12.93 13.21
C ILE A 153 -16.31 -13.26 11.79
N PRO A 154 -17.58 -13.71 11.62
CA PRO A 154 -18.16 -13.90 10.29
C PRO A 154 -18.47 -12.56 9.63
N ILE A 155 -18.11 -12.41 8.36
CA ILE A 155 -18.42 -11.25 7.53
C ILE A 155 -19.19 -11.70 6.30
N ALA A 156 -20.37 -11.12 6.11
CA ALA A 156 -21.26 -11.46 5.00
C ALA A 156 -21.09 -10.55 3.77
N THR A 157 -20.38 -9.46 3.92
CA THR A 157 -20.17 -8.46 2.86
C THR A 157 -19.05 -8.85 1.91
N LYS A 158 -18.87 -8.05 0.86
CA LYS A 158 -17.79 -8.21 -0.12
C LYS A 158 -16.39 -8.05 0.48
N ASP A 159 -16.28 -7.52 1.69
CA ASP A 159 -14.99 -7.32 2.37
C ASP A 159 -14.24 -8.62 2.57
N ASN A 160 -14.97 -9.73 2.79
CA ASN A 160 -14.37 -11.07 2.90
C ASN A 160 -14.59 -11.96 1.67
N PHE A 161 -14.84 -11.36 0.51
CA PHE A 161 -14.80 -12.05 -0.78
C PHE A 161 -14.00 -11.21 -1.78
N TRP A 162 -12.77 -11.63 -2.06
CA TRP A 162 -11.84 -10.85 -2.85
C TRP A 162 -11.94 -11.14 -4.35
N GLN A 163 -11.89 -10.06 -5.14
CA GLN A 163 -11.84 -10.09 -6.59
C GLN A 163 -10.83 -9.05 -7.06
N MET A 164 -9.92 -9.43 -7.95
CA MET A 164 -8.90 -8.51 -8.46
C MET A 164 -9.51 -7.41 -9.35
N GLY A 165 -10.45 -7.80 -10.21
CA GLY A 165 -11.12 -6.93 -11.17
C GLY A 165 -12.40 -7.60 -11.65
N ASP A 166 -12.73 -7.37 -12.91
CA ASP A 166 -13.92 -7.98 -13.54
C ASP A 166 -13.68 -9.44 -13.96
N THR A 167 -12.42 -9.85 -14.06
CA THR A 167 -12.01 -11.20 -14.43
C THR A 167 -10.81 -11.66 -13.62
N GLY A 168 -10.63 -12.96 -13.49
CA GLY A 168 -9.49 -13.59 -12.85
C GLY A 168 -9.83 -14.36 -11.59
N PRO A 169 -8.81 -14.91 -10.93
CA PRO A 169 -8.99 -15.68 -9.70
C PRO A 169 -9.69 -14.88 -8.62
N CYS A 170 -10.57 -15.53 -7.87
CA CYS A 170 -11.29 -14.93 -6.76
C CYS A 170 -11.69 -15.99 -5.73
N GLY A 171 -12.10 -15.54 -4.56
CA GLY A 171 -12.58 -16.43 -3.52
C GLY A 171 -12.82 -15.75 -2.18
N PRO A 172 -13.34 -16.51 -1.21
CA PRO A 172 -13.50 -16.02 0.13
C PRO A 172 -12.14 -15.71 0.75
N CYS A 173 -12.10 -14.75 1.66
CA CYS A 173 -10.88 -14.40 2.36
C CYS A 173 -11.07 -14.37 3.87
N SER A 174 -9.96 -14.44 4.56
CA SER A 174 -9.84 -14.24 5.99
C SER A 174 -8.84 -13.12 6.26
N GLU A 175 -9.16 -12.28 7.21
CA GLU A 175 -8.33 -11.14 7.57
C GLU A 175 -7.87 -11.24 9.02
N ILE A 176 -6.68 -10.75 9.30
CA ILE A 176 -6.15 -10.60 10.65
C ILE A 176 -6.19 -9.12 11.00
N PHE A 177 -6.79 -8.80 12.16
CA PHE A 177 -6.91 -7.45 12.68
C PHE A 177 -6.09 -7.29 13.96
N TYR A 178 -5.56 -6.08 14.14
CA TYR A 178 -4.81 -5.69 15.34
C TYR A 178 -5.53 -4.59 16.10
N ASP A 179 -5.59 -4.71 17.42
CA ASP A 179 -6.15 -3.73 18.34
C ASP A 179 -5.11 -2.69 18.76
N HIS A 180 -5.25 -1.47 18.29
CA HIS A 180 -4.42 -0.34 18.72
C HIS A 180 -4.74 0.16 20.12
N GLY A 181 -5.75 -0.41 20.76
CA GLY A 181 -6.08 -0.10 22.14
C GLY A 181 -7.29 0.82 22.31
N PRO A 182 -7.82 0.89 23.53
CA PRO A 182 -9.07 1.61 23.82
C PRO A 182 -8.96 3.13 23.70
N GLU A 183 -7.75 3.68 23.64
CA GLU A 183 -7.53 5.12 23.45
C GLU A 183 -7.80 5.56 22.00
N VAL A 184 -7.88 4.61 21.07
CA VAL A 184 -8.19 4.87 19.66
C VAL A 184 -9.65 4.49 19.40
N TRP A 185 -10.39 5.42 18.80
CA TRP A 185 -11.79 5.16 18.46
C TRP A 185 -11.92 4.10 17.36
N GLY A 186 -12.86 3.19 17.54
CA GLY A 186 -13.18 2.14 16.58
C GLY A 186 -13.68 0.87 17.26
N GLY A 187 -14.23 -0.02 16.48
CA GLY A 187 -14.76 -1.31 16.91
C GLY A 187 -14.24 -2.47 16.08
N LEU A 188 -14.58 -3.68 16.52
CA LEU A 188 -14.29 -4.91 15.80
C LEU A 188 -14.97 -4.90 14.41
N PRO A 189 -14.40 -5.61 13.43
CA PRO A 189 -15.06 -5.82 12.14
C PRO A 189 -16.49 -6.35 12.32
N GLY A 190 -17.41 -5.87 11.50
CA GLY A 190 -18.83 -6.24 11.60
C GLY A 190 -19.62 -5.48 12.66
N THR A 191 -19.00 -4.54 13.37
CA THR A 191 -19.69 -3.64 14.32
C THR A 191 -19.93 -2.26 13.70
N PRO A 192 -20.86 -1.44 14.27
CA PRO A 192 -21.12 -0.09 13.74
C PRO A 192 -19.90 0.84 13.74
N GLU A 193 -18.90 0.59 14.59
CA GLU A 193 -17.69 1.41 14.70
C GLU A 193 -16.48 0.78 13.95
N GLU A 194 -16.71 -0.14 13.04
CA GLU A 194 -15.62 -0.83 12.30
C GLU A 194 -14.76 0.11 11.43
N ASP A 195 -15.30 1.24 11.02
CA ASP A 195 -14.58 2.25 10.23
C ASP A 195 -13.52 3.02 11.01
N GLY A 196 -13.46 2.86 12.34
CA GLY A 196 -12.47 3.51 13.19
C GLY A 196 -11.06 2.93 13.04
N ASP A 197 -10.10 3.64 13.62
CA ASP A 197 -8.68 3.28 13.53
C ASP A 197 -8.18 2.38 14.65
N ARG A 198 -9.07 1.91 15.54
CA ARG A 198 -8.68 1.02 16.63
C ARG A 198 -8.31 -0.38 16.16
N TRP A 199 -9.23 -1.04 15.43
CA TRP A 199 -9.02 -2.36 14.86
C TRP A 199 -8.64 -2.24 13.40
N ILE A 200 -7.38 -2.49 13.08
CA ILE A 200 -6.84 -2.32 11.73
C ILE A 200 -6.51 -3.68 11.14
N GLU A 201 -7.01 -3.92 9.93
CA GLU A 201 -6.58 -5.07 9.12
C GLU A 201 -5.09 -4.99 8.85
N ILE A 202 -4.37 -6.05 9.20
CA ILE A 202 -2.92 -6.16 8.97
C ILE A 202 -2.56 -7.19 7.91
N TRP A 203 -3.40 -8.18 7.67
CA TRP A 203 -3.14 -9.24 6.70
C TRP A 203 -4.43 -9.79 6.13
N ASN A 204 -4.50 -9.93 4.81
CA ASN A 204 -5.60 -10.56 4.11
C ASN A 204 -5.12 -11.88 3.47
N LEU A 205 -5.78 -12.98 3.80
CA LEU A 205 -5.56 -14.31 3.22
C LEU A 205 -6.69 -14.60 2.24
N VAL A 206 -6.37 -14.72 0.96
CA VAL A 206 -7.36 -15.02 -0.09
C VAL A 206 -7.28 -16.50 -0.44
N PHE A 207 -8.42 -17.17 -0.39
CA PHE A 207 -8.59 -18.57 -0.77
C PHE A 207 -9.16 -18.62 -2.18
N ASP A 208 -8.28 -18.58 -3.18
CA ASP A 208 -8.66 -18.58 -4.58
C ASP A 208 -9.26 -19.94 -4.97
N GLN A 209 -10.59 -19.99 -5.05
CA GLN A 209 -11.36 -21.18 -5.37
C GLN A 209 -12.05 -21.09 -6.73
N TYR A 210 -12.24 -19.88 -7.23
CA TYR A 210 -13.02 -19.59 -8.44
C TYR A 210 -12.25 -18.68 -9.38
N GLU A 211 -12.74 -18.64 -10.63
CA GLU A 211 -12.31 -17.70 -11.65
C GLU A 211 -13.52 -17.00 -12.23
N ASP A 212 -13.50 -15.67 -12.25
CA ASP A 212 -14.47 -14.85 -12.95
C ASP A 212 -14.04 -14.70 -14.42
N LEU A 213 -14.95 -15.04 -15.34
CA LEU A 213 -14.71 -15.01 -16.78
C LEU A 213 -15.26 -13.73 -17.43
N PRO A 214 -14.77 -13.37 -18.64
CA PRO A 214 -15.22 -12.16 -19.34
C PRO A 214 -16.71 -12.09 -19.64
N ASP A 215 -17.39 -13.22 -19.73
CA ASP A 215 -18.84 -13.31 -19.94
C ASP A 215 -19.67 -13.11 -18.68
N GLY A 216 -19.00 -12.85 -17.53
CA GLY A 216 -19.62 -12.66 -16.24
C GLY A 216 -19.92 -13.96 -15.48
N SER A 217 -19.59 -15.11 -16.03
CA SER A 217 -19.71 -16.39 -15.33
C SER A 217 -18.56 -16.63 -14.37
N ARG A 218 -18.83 -17.46 -13.35
CA ARG A 218 -17.85 -17.90 -12.36
C ARG A 218 -17.70 -19.41 -12.41
N ILE A 219 -16.47 -19.88 -12.54
CA ILE A 219 -16.14 -21.30 -12.59
C ILE A 219 -15.20 -21.67 -11.45
N PRO A 220 -15.21 -22.92 -10.96
CA PRO A 220 -14.20 -23.40 -10.03
C PRO A 220 -12.81 -23.42 -10.67
N LEU A 221 -11.78 -23.01 -9.90
CA LEU A 221 -10.39 -23.23 -10.29
C LEU A 221 -10.06 -24.72 -10.28
N LYS A 222 -9.27 -25.16 -11.24
CA LYS A 222 -8.78 -26.55 -11.28
C LYS A 222 -7.93 -26.91 -10.08
N ARG A 223 -7.18 -25.95 -9.59
CA ARG A 223 -6.31 -26.07 -8.42
C ARG A 223 -6.54 -24.88 -7.50
N PRO A 224 -7.28 -25.05 -6.40
CA PRO A 224 -7.40 -24.01 -5.39
C PRO A 224 -6.04 -23.50 -4.91
N SER A 225 -5.88 -22.22 -4.81
CA SER A 225 -4.61 -21.55 -4.58
C SER A 225 -4.72 -20.55 -3.44
N ILE A 226 -3.57 -20.15 -2.91
CA ILE A 226 -3.46 -19.16 -1.85
C ILE A 226 -2.78 -17.92 -2.38
N ASP A 227 -3.35 -16.80 -2.05
CA ASP A 227 -2.87 -15.46 -2.30
C ASP A 227 -3.01 -14.65 -1.00
N THR A 228 -1.96 -13.99 -0.55
CA THR A 228 -2.02 -13.19 0.68
C THR A 228 -1.39 -11.82 0.48
N GLY A 229 -1.82 -10.86 1.30
CA GLY A 229 -1.27 -9.52 1.29
C GLY A 229 -1.27 -8.87 2.66
N MET A 230 -0.06 -8.54 3.14
CA MET A 230 0.18 -7.79 4.36
C MET A 230 0.80 -6.44 4.02
N GLY A 231 0.21 -5.34 4.44
CA GLY A 231 0.79 -4.02 4.31
C GLY A 231 2.04 -3.87 5.17
N LEU A 232 3.21 -3.72 4.55
CA LEU A 232 4.47 -3.60 5.29
C LEU A 232 4.47 -2.40 6.23
N GLU A 233 3.96 -1.26 5.78
CA GLU A 233 3.90 -0.03 6.57
C GLU A 233 2.98 -0.19 7.78
N ARG A 234 1.86 -0.90 7.63
CA ARG A 234 0.92 -1.16 8.75
C ARG A 234 1.53 -2.05 9.81
N ILE A 235 2.14 -3.16 9.43
CA ILE A 235 2.78 -4.05 10.40
C ILE A 235 4.00 -3.38 11.05
N ALA A 236 4.74 -2.55 10.29
CA ALA A 236 5.85 -1.79 10.84
C ALA A 236 5.41 -0.81 11.93
N ALA A 237 4.28 -0.12 11.75
CA ALA A 237 3.73 0.76 12.77
C ALA A 237 3.48 0.01 14.09
N ILE A 238 2.87 -1.16 14.00
CA ILE A 238 2.59 -2.00 15.17
C ILE A 238 3.88 -2.44 15.85
N LEU A 239 4.84 -2.97 15.11
CA LEU A 239 6.08 -3.51 15.66
C LEU A 239 7.03 -2.41 16.18
N GLN A 240 6.90 -1.20 15.67
CA GLN A 240 7.64 -0.02 16.16
C GLN A 240 6.90 0.73 17.27
N GLY A 241 5.71 0.27 17.67
CA GLY A 241 4.95 0.83 18.79
C GLY A 241 4.33 2.19 18.49
N VAL A 242 3.99 2.47 17.21
CA VAL A 242 3.33 3.71 16.78
C VAL A 242 1.99 3.39 16.13
N HIS A 243 1.09 4.38 16.13
CA HIS A 243 -0.24 4.22 15.55
C HIS A 243 -0.30 4.63 14.07
N SER A 244 0.37 5.72 13.71
CA SER A 244 0.39 6.20 12.32
C SER A 244 1.52 5.56 11.52
N ASN A 245 1.24 5.15 10.29
CA ASN A 245 2.26 4.69 9.36
C ASN A 245 3.33 5.75 9.08
N TYR A 246 2.98 7.04 9.20
CA TYR A 246 3.94 8.13 8.99
C TYR A 246 4.96 8.28 10.14
N ASP A 247 4.76 7.57 11.25
CA ASP A 247 5.67 7.57 12.39
C ASP A 247 6.67 6.40 12.37
N ILE A 248 6.62 5.52 11.37
CA ILE A 248 7.63 4.46 11.19
C ILE A 248 8.98 5.03 10.73
N ASP A 249 10.03 4.25 10.89
CA ASP A 249 11.42 4.66 10.61
C ASP A 249 11.61 5.31 9.22
N ILE A 250 11.15 4.66 8.14
CA ILE A 250 11.26 5.20 6.78
C ILE A 250 10.60 6.58 6.66
N PHE A 251 9.35 6.70 7.11
CA PHE A 251 8.61 7.95 6.99
C PHE A 251 9.15 9.04 7.92
N ARG A 252 9.55 8.70 9.14
CA ARG A 252 10.19 9.69 10.02
C ARG A 252 11.43 10.29 9.39
N ASN A 253 12.27 9.47 8.76
CA ASN A 253 13.49 9.97 8.12
C ASN A 253 13.20 10.81 6.87
N LEU A 254 12.21 10.43 6.05
CA LEU A 254 11.77 11.21 4.90
C LEU A 254 11.15 12.55 5.34
N ILE A 255 10.26 12.51 6.32
CA ILE A 255 9.59 13.71 6.87
C ILE A 255 10.61 14.67 7.49
N LYS A 256 11.62 14.15 8.19
CA LYS A 256 12.72 14.96 8.72
C LYS A 256 13.48 15.67 7.60
N ALA A 257 13.82 14.98 6.52
CA ALA A 257 14.50 15.56 5.37
C ALA A 257 13.66 16.67 4.72
N ILE A 258 12.35 16.45 4.59
CA ILE A 258 11.40 17.45 4.07
C ILE A 258 11.34 18.68 4.98
N ALA A 259 11.17 18.46 6.27
CA ALA A 259 11.09 19.51 7.28
C ALA A 259 12.36 20.37 7.32
N ASP A 260 13.52 19.73 7.29
CA ASP A 260 14.83 20.44 7.28
C ASP A 260 14.97 21.28 5.99
N MET A 261 14.60 20.75 4.85
CA MET A 261 14.69 21.45 3.56
C MET A 261 13.70 22.61 3.45
N ALA A 262 12.48 22.41 3.97
CA ALA A 262 11.43 23.43 3.96
C ALA A 262 11.53 24.42 5.15
N ASN A 263 12.41 24.17 6.10
CA ASN A 263 12.49 24.90 7.36
C ASN A 263 11.12 25.03 8.03
N SER A 264 10.44 23.91 8.22
CA SER A 264 9.07 23.84 8.74
C SER A 264 8.96 22.75 9.82
N ASP A 265 8.00 22.95 10.76
CA ASP A 265 7.74 21.98 11.82
C ASP A 265 6.81 20.85 11.30
N PRO A 266 7.31 19.59 11.28
CA PRO A 266 6.50 18.45 10.80
C PRO A 266 5.38 18.06 11.76
N ASN A 267 5.37 18.58 12.97
CA ASN A 267 4.33 18.35 13.99
C ASN A 267 3.37 19.54 14.13
N GLY A 268 3.56 20.57 13.33
CA GLY A 268 2.76 21.78 13.33
C GLY A 268 1.46 21.67 12.52
N PRO A 269 0.82 22.80 12.22
CA PRO A 269 -0.47 22.84 11.50
C PRO A 269 -0.44 22.22 10.09
N LEU A 270 0.75 22.16 9.48
CA LEU A 270 0.94 21.62 8.13
C LEU A 270 1.53 20.19 8.14
N LYS A 271 1.30 19.44 9.21
CA LYS A 271 1.71 18.03 9.32
C LYS A 271 1.27 17.20 8.12
N ALA A 272 0.02 17.37 7.68
CA ALA A 272 -0.51 16.65 6.53
C ALA A 272 0.29 16.90 5.25
N SER A 273 0.79 18.13 5.05
CA SER A 273 1.64 18.45 3.90
C SER A 273 2.96 17.69 3.90
N HIS A 274 3.60 17.53 5.06
CA HIS A 274 4.80 16.70 5.18
C HIS A 274 4.51 15.24 4.83
N ASN A 275 3.41 14.71 5.32
CA ASN A 275 2.97 13.33 5.05
C ASN A 275 2.73 13.10 3.55
N VAL A 276 2.01 14.03 2.90
CA VAL A 276 1.73 13.98 1.46
C VAL A 276 3.02 13.96 0.65
N ILE A 277 3.95 14.86 0.94
CA ILE A 277 5.23 14.95 0.21
C ILE A 277 6.03 13.67 0.38
N ALA A 278 6.12 13.14 1.59
CA ALA A 278 6.85 11.88 1.86
C ALA A 278 6.25 10.69 1.11
N ASP A 279 4.92 10.54 1.15
CA ASP A 279 4.21 9.51 0.40
C ASP A 279 4.44 9.65 -1.11
N HIS A 280 4.21 10.83 -1.63
CA HIS A 280 4.28 11.09 -3.08
C HIS A 280 5.69 11.05 -3.64
N LEU A 281 6.70 11.31 -2.82
CA LEU A 281 8.11 11.10 -3.20
C LEU A 281 8.35 9.62 -3.53
N ARG A 282 7.80 8.71 -2.74
CA ARG A 282 7.91 7.27 -2.97
C ARG A 282 7.20 6.87 -4.26
N SER A 283 5.93 7.19 -4.41
CA SER A 283 5.16 6.81 -5.62
C SER A 283 5.73 7.42 -6.88
N THR A 284 6.10 8.69 -6.87
CA THR A 284 6.70 9.38 -8.01
C THR A 284 8.01 8.73 -8.43
N SER A 285 8.92 8.53 -7.49
CA SER A 285 10.25 7.98 -7.78
C SER A 285 10.18 6.56 -8.33
N PHE A 286 9.36 5.70 -7.72
CA PHE A 286 9.20 4.32 -8.17
C PHE A 286 8.45 4.20 -9.51
N LEU A 287 7.45 5.03 -9.76
CA LEU A 287 6.75 5.03 -11.05
C LEU A 287 7.69 5.46 -12.19
N ILE A 288 8.50 6.49 -11.97
CA ILE A 288 9.49 6.92 -12.96
C ILE A 288 10.55 5.83 -13.17
N ALA A 289 11.05 5.21 -12.10
CA ALA A 289 12.00 4.11 -12.20
C ALA A 289 11.45 2.92 -13.01
N ASP A 290 10.14 2.68 -12.93
CA ASP A 290 9.46 1.61 -13.68
C ASP A 290 8.97 2.08 -15.08
N GLY A 291 9.36 3.27 -15.53
CA GLY A 291 9.18 3.72 -16.91
C GLY A 291 7.96 4.60 -17.16
N VAL A 292 7.26 5.07 -16.12
CA VAL A 292 6.16 6.02 -16.28
C VAL A 292 6.69 7.45 -16.29
N LEU A 293 6.29 8.22 -17.30
CA LEU A 293 6.63 9.64 -17.41
C LEU A 293 5.36 10.50 -17.34
N PRO A 294 5.44 11.74 -16.80
CA PRO A 294 4.28 12.62 -16.74
C PRO A 294 3.73 12.91 -18.14
N SER A 295 2.41 12.82 -18.28
CA SER A 295 1.71 13.10 -19.53
C SER A 295 0.28 13.56 -19.25
N ASN A 296 -0.47 13.86 -20.32
CA ASN A 296 -1.85 14.35 -20.22
C ASN A 296 -2.90 13.24 -20.20
N GLU A 297 -2.49 11.98 -20.34
CA GLU A 297 -3.40 10.83 -20.37
C GLU A 297 -2.78 9.58 -19.76
N GLY A 298 -3.62 8.60 -19.44
CA GLY A 298 -3.19 7.30 -18.97
C GLY A 298 -2.40 7.34 -17.66
N ARG A 299 -1.41 6.46 -17.55
CA ARG A 299 -0.53 6.34 -16.38
C ARG A 299 0.24 7.61 -16.08
N GLY A 300 0.72 8.27 -17.13
CA GLY A 300 1.47 9.54 -17.00
C GLY A 300 0.62 10.68 -16.44
N TYR A 301 -0.66 10.70 -16.73
CA TYR A 301 -1.60 11.67 -16.15
C TYR A 301 -1.76 11.46 -14.64
N VAL A 302 -1.91 10.21 -14.20
CA VAL A 302 -2.00 9.90 -12.78
C VAL A 302 -0.70 10.26 -12.06
N LEU A 303 0.44 9.93 -12.63
CA LEU A 303 1.75 10.34 -12.11
C LEU A 303 1.84 11.86 -11.96
N ARG A 304 1.45 12.61 -12.99
CA ARG A 304 1.44 14.08 -12.96
C ARG A 304 0.56 14.63 -11.85
N ARG A 305 -0.61 14.05 -11.63
CA ARG A 305 -1.49 14.45 -10.51
C ARG A 305 -0.81 14.24 -9.16
N ILE A 306 -0.16 13.10 -8.96
CA ILE A 306 0.58 12.79 -7.73
C ILE A 306 1.71 13.81 -7.53
N MET A 307 2.52 14.04 -8.55
CA MET A 307 3.64 14.98 -8.50
C MET A 307 3.16 16.40 -8.16
N ARG A 308 2.15 16.89 -8.85
CA ARG A 308 1.62 18.25 -8.64
C ARG A 308 0.95 18.42 -7.30
N ARG A 309 0.30 17.38 -6.78
CA ARG A 309 -0.25 17.39 -5.42
C ARG A 309 0.85 17.58 -4.38
N ALA A 310 1.96 16.87 -4.51
CA ALA A 310 3.12 17.03 -3.64
C ALA A 310 3.76 18.43 -3.78
N MET A 311 3.90 18.91 -4.99
CA MET A 311 4.46 20.25 -5.28
C MET A 311 3.60 21.36 -4.67
N ARG A 312 2.27 21.23 -4.75
CA ARG A 312 1.35 22.15 -4.10
C ARG A 312 1.52 22.14 -2.57
N HIS A 313 1.66 20.98 -1.95
CA HIS A 313 1.92 20.89 -0.51
C HIS A 313 3.30 21.46 -0.14
N ALA A 314 4.32 21.29 -0.95
CA ALA A 314 5.61 21.94 -0.76
C ALA A 314 5.48 23.48 -0.83
N TYR A 315 4.69 23.99 -1.73
CA TYR A 315 4.39 25.42 -1.81
C TYR A 315 3.67 25.92 -0.55
N MET A 316 2.73 25.16 -0.03
CA MET A 316 2.05 25.47 1.24
C MET A 316 3.03 25.53 2.43
N LEU A 317 4.11 24.76 2.40
CA LEU A 317 5.19 24.82 3.42
C LEU A 317 6.08 26.05 3.26
N GLY A 318 5.87 26.89 2.23
CA GLY A 318 6.64 28.08 1.94
C GLY A 318 7.81 27.87 0.96
N VAL A 319 7.93 26.69 0.36
CA VAL A 319 8.99 26.40 -0.62
C VAL A 319 8.50 26.79 -2.02
N LYS A 320 9.14 27.79 -2.61
CA LYS A 320 8.79 28.36 -3.91
C LYS A 320 9.75 27.99 -5.04
N GLU A 321 10.70 27.12 -4.74
CA GLU A 321 11.68 26.60 -5.68
C GLU A 321 11.54 25.08 -5.80
N PRO A 322 12.04 24.46 -6.87
CA PRO A 322 12.06 22.99 -6.98
C PRO A 322 12.74 22.35 -5.77
N MET A 323 12.03 21.45 -5.10
CA MET A 323 12.47 20.81 -3.86
C MET A 323 12.47 19.28 -3.95
N MET A 324 11.44 18.65 -4.54
CA MET A 324 11.26 17.21 -4.49
C MET A 324 12.40 16.43 -5.11
N TYR A 325 12.98 16.91 -6.20
CA TYR A 325 14.10 16.23 -6.84
C TYR A 325 15.32 16.12 -5.92
N LYS A 326 15.48 17.07 -5.00
CA LYS A 326 16.56 17.09 -4.01
C LYS A 326 16.35 16.09 -2.86
N LEU A 327 15.13 15.55 -2.72
CA LEU A 327 14.78 14.56 -1.69
C LEU A 327 15.09 13.12 -2.11
N LEU A 328 15.39 12.88 -3.37
CA LEU A 328 15.69 11.53 -3.85
C LEU A 328 16.82 10.83 -3.06
N PRO A 329 17.93 11.49 -2.70
CA PRO A 329 18.96 10.86 -1.88
C PRO A 329 18.45 10.35 -0.52
N ALA A 330 17.52 11.05 0.10
CA ALA A 330 16.89 10.59 1.34
C ALA A 330 16.09 9.29 1.13
N LEU A 331 15.36 9.19 0.03
CA LEU A 331 14.62 7.98 -0.34
C LEU A 331 15.56 6.83 -0.68
N GLN A 332 16.61 7.09 -1.44
CA GLN A 332 17.63 6.08 -1.77
C GLN A 332 18.28 5.49 -0.53
N LYS A 333 18.56 6.31 0.47
CA LYS A 333 19.12 5.86 1.74
C LYS A 333 18.19 4.88 2.47
N GLU A 334 16.88 5.13 2.45
CA GLU A 334 15.90 4.30 3.14
C GLU A 334 15.53 3.03 2.36
N MET A 335 15.42 3.10 1.05
CA MET A 335 14.82 2.04 0.23
C MET A 335 15.72 1.54 -0.91
N GLY A 336 16.85 2.15 -1.15
CA GLY A 336 17.71 1.82 -2.30
C GLY A 336 18.38 0.45 -2.21
N GLU A 337 18.61 -0.08 -1.02
CA GLU A 337 19.16 -1.44 -0.85
C GLU A 337 18.12 -2.50 -1.27
N ALA A 338 16.87 -2.34 -0.87
CA ALA A 338 15.78 -3.24 -1.25
C ALA A 338 15.38 -3.07 -2.72
N TYR A 339 15.51 -1.87 -3.24
CA TYR A 339 15.08 -1.49 -4.60
C TYR A 339 16.19 -0.72 -5.32
N PRO A 340 17.17 -1.42 -5.89
CA PRO A 340 18.33 -0.81 -6.58
C PRO A 340 17.97 0.09 -7.77
N GLU A 341 16.76 -0.05 -8.33
CA GLU A 341 16.26 0.82 -9.39
C GLU A 341 16.21 2.30 -9.01
N LEU A 342 16.15 2.63 -7.72
CA LEU A 342 16.26 4.01 -7.26
C LEU A 342 17.64 4.62 -7.54
N TYR A 343 18.69 3.80 -7.63
CA TYR A 343 20.02 4.22 -8.02
C TYR A 343 20.23 4.13 -9.54
N SER A 344 19.84 3.04 -10.17
CA SER A 344 20.03 2.87 -11.60
C SER A 344 19.24 3.87 -12.45
N ALA A 345 18.07 4.32 -11.97
CA ALA A 345 17.25 5.33 -12.63
C ALA A 345 17.41 6.75 -12.02
N GLU A 346 18.43 6.98 -11.21
CA GLU A 346 18.63 8.25 -10.49
C GLU A 346 18.54 9.48 -11.39
N THR A 347 19.25 9.49 -12.50
CA THR A 347 19.25 10.62 -13.45
C THR A 347 17.86 10.86 -14.03
N LEU A 348 17.19 9.79 -14.46
CA LEU A 348 15.84 9.89 -15.01
C LEU A 348 14.85 10.43 -13.98
N ILE A 349 14.88 9.92 -12.75
CA ILE A 349 14.01 10.36 -11.66
C ILE A 349 14.27 11.83 -11.35
N THR A 350 15.52 12.21 -11.13
CA THR A 350 15.92 13.58 -10.78
C THR A 350 15.50 14.59 -11.84
N GLU A 351 15.85 14.33 -13.11
CA GLU A 351 15.54 15.27 -14.21
C GLU A 351 14.04 15.36 -14.51
N THR A 352 13.32 14.24 -14.39
CA THR A 352 11.87 14.22 -14.60
C THR A 352 11.15 15.02 -13.52
N ILE A 353 11.49 14.81 -12.26
CA ILE A 353 10.88 15.55 -11.13
C ILE A 353 11.23 17.05 -11.25
N ARG A 354 12.50 17.38 -11.46
CA ARG A 354 12.95 18.76 -11.56
C ARG A 354 12.22 19.50 -12.69
N SER A 355 12.15 18.93 -13.87
CA SER A 355 11.48 19.52 -15.03
C SER A 355 9.98 19.77 -14.77
N GLU A 356 9.30 18.84 -14.16
CA GLU A 356 7.87 18.99 -13.81
C GLU A 356 7.65 20.01 -12.71
N GLU A 357 8.54 20.07 -11.70
CA GLU A 357 8.49 21.10 -10.65
C GLU A 357 8.67 22.52 -11.24
N GLU A 358 9.65 22.72 -12.11
CA GLU A 358 9.89 24.00 -12.76
C GLU A 358 8.66 24.44 -13.58
N ARG A 359 8.05 23.52 -14.31
CA ARG A 359 6.84 23.77 -15.10
C ARG A 359 5.65 24.12 -14.23
N PHE A 360 5.41 23.35 -13.18
CA PHE A 360 4.28 23.56 -12.26
C PHE A 360 4.39 24.88 -11.49
N LEU A 361 5.58 25.24 -11.01
CA LEU A 361 5.81 26.49 -10.30
C LEU A 361 5.54 27.72 -11.19
N LYS A 362 5.92 27.68 -12.45
CA LYS A 362 5.57 28.73 -13.43
C LYS A 362 4.06 28.85 -13.61
N THR A 363 3.36 27.74 -13.72
CA THR A 363 1.90 27.72 -13.87
C THR A 363 1.21 28.25 -12.63
N LEU A 364 1.67 27.86 -11.44
CA LEU A 364 1.13 28.30 -10.16
C LEU A 364 1.34 29.80 -9.95
N ASP A 365 2.54 30.30 -10.23
CA ASP A 365 2.89 31.73 -10.11
C ASP A 365 2.03 32.61 -11.06
N LYS A 366 1.83 32.17 -12.29
CA LYS A 366 0.94 32.83 -13.25
C LYS A 366 -0.52 32.84 -12.77
N GLY A 367 -1.02 31.70 -12.21
CA GLY A 367 -2.38 31.62 -11.69
C GLY A 367 -2.61 32.56 -10.50
N LEU A 368 -1.64 32.65 -9.59
CA LEU A 368 -1.71 33.55 -8.45
C LEU A 368 -1.72 35.03 -8.86
N ARG A 369 -0.90 35.43 -9.85
CA ARG A 369 -0.90 36.78 -10.36
C ARG A 369 -2.24 37.16 -10.98
N LEU A 370 -2.86 36.25 -11.74
CA LEU A 370 -4.19 36.48 -12.32
C LEU A 370 -5.26 36.69 -11.25
N LEU A 371 -5.19 35.94 -10.15
CA LEU A 371 -6.11 36.10 -9.00
C LEU A 371 -5.91 37.44 -8.30
N ASP A 372 -4.67 37.87 -8.11
CA ASP A 372 -4.35 39.14 -7.50
C ASP A 372 -4.84 40.31 -8.39
N ASP A 373 -4.65 40.24 -9.72
CA ASP A 373 -5.14 41.23 -10.67
C ASP A 373 -6.66 41.32 -10.70
N GLU A 374 -7.37 40.17 -10.62
CA GLU A 374 -8.86 40.16 -10.51
C GLU A 374 -9.34 40.74 -9.20
N ALA A 375 -8.66 40.42 -8.09
CA ALA A 375 -8.98 40.96 -6.77
C ALA A 375 -8.81 42.48 -6.73
N TYR A 376 -7.76 43.01 -7.36
CA TYR A 376 -7.53 44.44 -7.52
C TYR A 376 -8.65 45.14 -8.34
N LEU A 377 -9.05 44.51 -9.45
CA LEU A 377 -10.13 45.01 -10.30
C LEU A 377 -11.49 45.06 -9.60
N GLN A 378 -11.76 44.07 -8.71
CA GLN A 378 -13.01 44.06 -7.90
C GLN A 378 -12.99 45.14 -6.81
N VAL A 379 -11.86 45.42 -6.20
CA VAL A 379 -11.72 46.49 -5.18
C VAL A 379 -11.91 47.86 -5.80
N ASP A 380 -11.37 48.11 -6.99
CA ASP A 380 -11.54 49.40 -7.72
C ASP A 380 -12.98 49.62 -8.20
N GLN A 381 -13.76 48.55 -8.45
CA GLN A 381 -15.19 48.64 -8.84
C GLN A 381 -16.13 48.91 -7.68
N VAL A 382 -15.73 48.58 -6.44
CA VAL A 382 -16.53 48.80 -5.23
C VAL A 382 -16.18 50.10 -4.52
N GLY A 383 -15.11 50.77 -4.95
CA GLY A 383 -14.62 52.03 -4.40
C GLY A 383 -15.03 53.31 -5.14
N ASN A 384 -15.97 53.23 -6.11
CA ASN A 384 -16.60 54.43 -6.76
C ASN A 384 -18.07 54.51 -6.48
#